data_fe335efc4330ea86b55193fd49fc5aec
#
_entry.id   fe335efc4330ea86b55193fd49fc5aec
#
_cell.length_a   1.000
_cell.length_b   1.000
_cell.length_c   1.000
_cell.angle_alpha   90.00
_cell.angle_beta   90.00
_cell.angle_gamma   90.00
#
_symmetry.space_group_name_H-M   'P 1'
#
loop_
_entity.id
_entity.type
_entity.pdbx_description
1 polymer ?
#
loop_
_entity_poly.entity_id
_entity_poly.type
_entity_poly.pdbx_seq_one_letter_code
_entity_poly.pdbx_strand_id
1 'polypeptide(L)'
;MAAPGAGLPAGEPGQPAPERAGGWRAVTATERGAAHRAAGIPNQDAVATIPLANGGIVAAVADGHGHSRHFRSARGAQLAVSIACQAARDLATRPSGLPGPGQEEEELRRVLVPGIVARWRDAVLADVAAEPFTGPENAVRRGDDATIPYGATLLLAIGQGQRLLLAQIGDGDIVGIGPDGTALLPVPGDPMLDGRHTTSLCSPRAAGSFRVAAAGLAGTPLLGVLLATDGYGNAQVARAWEAVVSADLAGLIPARPAPWLASRLPEWAGQCASVDGSGDDTTLALLLAPAAPAPAPGAGVPFLGSHAAGTARGGAAPGDVEGER
;
A
#
# COMPACT_ATOMS: atom_id res chain seq x y z
N MET A 1 -22.83 -23.98 -2.64
CA MET A 1 -23.27 -22.58 -2.68
C MET A 1 -21.99 -21.75 -2.69
N ALA A 2 -21.70 -21.05 -3.78
CA ALA A 2 -20.52 -20.21 -3.88
C ALA A 2 -20.70 -19.02 -2.92
N ALA A 3 -19.69 -18.78 -2.06
CA ALA A 3 -19.62 -17.53 -1.30
C ALA A 3 -19.58 -16.36 -2.31
N PRO A 4 -20.33 -15.27 -2.08
CA PRO A 4 -20.26 -14.12 -2.97
C PRO A 4 -18.83 -13.58 -2.92
N GLY A 5 -18.19 -13.50 -4.09
CA GLY A 5 -16.96 -12.73 -4.22
C GLY A 5 -17.23 -11.35 -3.59
N ALA A 6 -16.36 -10.90 -2.69
CA ALA A 6 -16.50 -9.61 -2.02
C ALA A 6 -16.20 -8.46 -3.01
N GLY A 7 -17.02 -8.37 -4.06
CA GLY A 7 -17.13 -7.18 -4.88
C GLY A 7 -17.68 -6.05 -4.00
N LEU A 8 -17.09 -4.88 -4.09
CA LEU A 8 -17.57 -3.71 -3.36
C LEU A 8 -19.03 -3.42 -3.77
N PRO A 9 -19.95 -3.14 -2.83
CA PRO A 9 -21.37 -2.96 -3.14
C PRO A 9 -21.60 -1.81 -4.13
N ALA A 10 -22.44 -2.03 -5.12
CA ALA A 10 -22.85 -1.03 -6.12
C ALA A 10 -23.44 0.21 -5.42
N GLY A 11 -22.93 1.39 -5.76
CA GLY A 11 -23.27 2.65 -5.11
C GLY A 11 -24.66 3.16 -5.46
N GLU A 12 -25.34 3.81 -4.50
CA GLU A 12 -26.55 4.57 -4.72
C GLU A 12 -26.31 5.82 -5.58
N PRO A 13 -27.24 6.20 -6.49
CA PRO A 13 -27.08 7.39 -7.33
C PRO A 13 -27.43 8.68 -6.58
N GLY A 14 -26.61 9.74 -6.69
CA GLY A 14 -27.12 11.10 -6.59
C GLY A 14 -26.53 12.09 -5.59
N GLN A 15 -25.21 12.08 -5.30
CA GLN A 15 -24.56 13.26 -4.70
C GLN A 15 -23.48 13.82 -5.64
N PRO A 16 -23.32 15.19 -5.73
CA PRO A 16 -22.28 15.78 -6.54
C PRO A 16 -20.90 15.32 -6.07
N ALA A 17 -20.00 15.04 -7.04
CA ALA A 17 -18.65 14.64 -6.75
C ALA A 17 -17.94 15.67 -5.85
N PRO A 18 -17.32 15.25 -4.73
CA PRO A 18 -16.64 16.19 -3.85
C PRO A 18 -15.37 16.73 -4.50
N GLU A 19 -15.15 18.02 -4.37
CA GLU A 19 -13.85 18.63 -4.68
C GLU A 19 -12.76 17.91 -3.87
N ARG A 20 -11.77 17.34 -4.55
CA ARG A 20 -10.59 16.78 -3.90
C ARG A 20 -9.77 17.95 -3.36
N ALA A 21 -9.74 18.14 -2.05
CA ALA A 21 -8.86 19.11 -1.43
C ALA A 21 -7.40 18.83 -1.82
N GLY A 22 -6.58 19.86 -1.99
CA GLY A 22 -5.27 19.83 -2.62
C GLY A 22 -4.14 19.05 -1.91
N GLY A 23 -4.44 18.01 -1.10
CA GLY A 23 -3.46 17.21 -0.38
C GLY A 23 -3.80 15.72 -0.35
N TRP A 24 -2.83 14.91 0.05
CA TRP A 24 -3.02 13.50 0.34
C TRP A 24 -3.92 13.30 1.56
N ARG A 25 -4.72 12.27 1.55
CA ARG A 25 -5.58 11.86 2.67
C ARG A 25 -5.47 10.36 2.83
N ALA A 26 -5.75 9.85 4.04
CA ALA A 26 -5.82 8.43 4.30
C ALA A 26 -7.13 8.09 5.02
N VAL A 27 -7.66 6.91 4.71
CA VAL A 27 -8.73 6.23 5.45
C VAL A 27 -8.21 4.84 5.83
N THR A 28 -8.51 4.41 7.05
CA THR A 28 -7.97 3.15 7.58
C THR A 28 -9.04 2.32 8.25
N ALA A 29 -8.82 1.01 8.27
CA ALA A 29 -9.61 0.07 9.06
C ALA A 29 -8.71 -1.05 9.57
N THR A 30 -9.04 -1.60 10.73
CA THR A 30 -8.42 -2.80 11.28
C THR A 30 -9.50 -3.61 11.99
N GLU A 31 -9.62 -4.89 11.62
CA GLU A 31 -10.61 -5.80 12.13
C GLU A 31 -9.96 -7.09 12.60
N ARG A 32 -10.34 -7.51 13.81
CA ARG A 32 -9.84 -8.76 14.39
C ARG A 32 -10.42 -9.96 13.66
N GLY A 33 -9.60 -10.93 13.32
CA GLY A 33 -9.97 -12.17 12.65
C GLY A 33 -10.94 -13.05 13.45
N ALA A 34 -11.81 -13.76 12.74
CA ALA A 34 -12.74 -14.70 13.37
C ALA A 34 -11.99 -15.84 14.10
N ALA A 35 -10.86 -16.31 13.54
CA ALA A 35 -9.99 -17.32 14.17
C ALA A 35 -9.37 -16.79 15.48
N HIS A 36 -8.88 -15.53 15.47
CA HIS A 36 -8.33 -14.88 16.66
C HIS A 36 -9.41 -14.64 17.73
N ARG A 37 -10.62 -14.23 17.33
CA ARG A 37 -11.76 -14.11 18.27
C ARG A 37 -12.08 -15.45 18.94
N ALA A 38 -12.16 -16.54 18.15
CA ALA A 38 -12.46 -17.88 18.66
C ALA A 38 -11.37 -18.39 19.62
N ALA A 39 -10.10 -18.07 19.35
CA ALA A 39 -8.95 -18.47 20.16
C ALA A 39 -8.69 -17.55 21.36
N GLY A 40 -9.42 -16.44 21.52
CA GLY A 40 -9.15 -15.44 22.56
C GLY A 40 -7.87 -14.62 22.34
N ILE A 41 -7.27 -14.68 21.12
CA ILE A 41 -6.06 -13.95 20.74
C ILE A 41 -6.45 -12.50 20.37
N PRO A 42 -5.74 -11.43 20.80
CA PRO A 42 -6.02 -10.06 20.38
C PRO A 42 -5.80 -9.89 18.88
N ASN A 43 -6.29 -8.78 18.31
CA ASN A 43 -5.86 -8.35 16.98
C ASN A 43 -4.34 -8.12 17.00
N GLN A 44 -3.61 -8.81 16.11
CA GLN A 44 -2.15 -8.73 16.01
C GLN A 44 -1.70 -7.73 14.94
N ASP A 45 -2.62 -7.26 14.12
CA ASP A 45 -2.37 -6.19 13.16
C ASP A 45 -2.34 -4.80 13.82
N ALA A 46 -1.70 -3.87 13.11
CA ALA A 46 -1.71 -2.46 13.47
C ALA A 46 -1.71 -1.55 12.24
N VAL A 47 -2.29 -0.36 12.41
CA VAL A 47 -2.25 0.71 11.41
C VAL A 47 -2.01 2.05 12.09
N ALA A 48 -1.22 2.91 11.46
CA ALA A 48 -1.02 4.29 11.90
C ALA A 48 -0.94 5.23 10.70
N THR A 49 -1.40 6.46 10.89
CA THR A 49 -1.25 7.54 9.91
C THR A 49 -0.78 8.82 10.59
N ILE A 50 0.05 9.59 9.90
CA ILE A 50 0.51 10.90 10.38
C ILE A 50 0.40 11.91 9.24
N PRO A 51 -0.34 13.02 9.41
CA PRO A 51 -0.33 14.11 8.45
C PRO A 51 1.05 14.78 8.44
N LEU A 52 1.49 15.16 7.23
CA LEU A 52 2.71 15.93 7.02
C LEU A 52 2.36 17.39 6.73
N ALA A 53 3.31 18.30 6.98
CA ALA A 53 3.19 19.67 6.49
C ALA A 53 2.97 19.66 4.96
N ASN A 54 2.36 20.70 4.43
CA ASN A 54 2.08 20.86 3.00
C ASN A 54 1.13 19.81 2.41
N GLY A 55 0.21 19.26 3.22
CA GLY A 55 -0.82 18.34 2.75
C GLY A 55 -0.32 16.95 2.36
N GLY A 56 0.84 16.54 2.84
CA GLY A 56 1.32 15.16 2.75
C GLY A 56 0.73 14.27 3.83
N ILE A 57 0.90 12.94 3.67
CA ILE A 57 0.49 11.91 4.64
C ILE A 57 1.50 10.77 4.68
N VAL A 58 1.66 10.18 5.84
CA VAL A 58 2.31 8.89 6.03
C VAL A 58 1.27 7.89 6.50
N ALA A 59 1.28 6.68 5.94
CA ALA A 59 0.53 5.55 6.47
C ALA A 59 1.45 4.34 6.60
N ALA A 60 1.26 3.61 7.69
CA ALA A 60 1.95 2.35 7.95
C ALA A 60 0.96 1.29 8.40
N VAL A 61 1.14 0.07 7.89
CA VAL A 61 0.35 -1.12 8.23
C VAL A 61 1.34 -2.22 8.61
N ALA A 62 1.05 -2.99 9.63
CA ALA A 62 1.88 -4.11 10.08
C ALA A 62 0.99 -5.27 10.53
N ASP A 63 1.40 -6.48 10.16
CA ASP A 63 0.84 -7.74 10.62
C ASP A 63 1.80 -8.37 11.63
N GLY A 64 1.30 -8.72 12.79
CA GLY A 64 2.03 -9.41 13.84
C GLY A 64 1.89 -10.93 13.70
N HIS A 65 3.00 -11.63 13.52
CA HIS A 65 2.99 -13.08 13.25
C HIS A 65 2.19 -13.92 14.24
N GLY A 66 1.28 -14.76 13.74
CA GLY A 66 0.40 -15.62 14.52
C GLY A 66 1.06 -16.85 15.15
N HIS A 67 2.34 -17.17 14.84
CA HIS A 67 3.01 -18.34 15.40
C HIS A 67 3.35 -18.14 16.88
N SER A 68 3.20 -19.18 17.71
CA SER A 68 3.37 -19.14 19.18
C SER A 68 4.70 -18.56 19.67
N ARG A 69 5.78 -18.61 18.89
CA ARG A 69 7.07 -17.98 19.23
C ARG A 69 7.02 -16.43 19.21
N HIS A 70 5.99 -15.85 18.54
CA HIS A 70 5.79 -14.43 18.38
C HIS A 70 4.67 -13.92 19.30
N PHE A 71 4.67 -14.35 20.55
CA PHE A 71 3.60 -14.15 21.54
C PHE A 71 3.36 -12.68 21.94
N ARG A 72 4.22 -11.74 21.53
CA ARG A 72 4.05 -10.28 21.67
C ARG A 72 3.97 -9.58 20.30
N SER A 73 3.57 -10.30 19.24
CA SER A 73 3.53 -9.77 17.87
C SER A 73 2.57 -8.58 17.72
N ALA A 74 1.42 -8.59 18.39
CA ALA A 74 0.52 -7.43 18.44
C ALA A 74 1.24 -6.15 18.91
N ARG A 75 2.08 -6.28 19.95
CA ARG A 75 2.90 -5.17 20.43
C ARG A 75 3.99 -4.80 19.43
N GLY A 76 4.60 -5.80 18.78
CA GLY A 76 5.58 -5.63 17.72
C GLY A 76 5.03 -4.85 16.53
N ALA A 77 3.83 -5.16 16.08
CA ALA A 77 3.12 -4.45 15.00
C ALA A 77 2.79 -3.00 15.39
N GLN A 78 2.29 -2.76 16.62
CA GLN A 78 2.03 -1.41 17.12
C GLN A 78 3.30 -0.54 17.16
N LEU A 79 4.42 -1.09 17.63
CA LEU A 79 5.71 -0.42 17.62
C LEU A 79 6.18 -0.14 16.19
N ALA A 80 6.00 -1.11 15.26
CA ALA A 80 6.41 -0.99 13.88
C ALA A 80 5.74 0.19 13.18
N VAL A 81 4.40 0.27 13.22
CA VAL A 81 3.67 1.37 12.55
C VAL A 81 3.96 2.73 13.18
N SER A 82 4.07 2.81 14.51
CA SER A 82 4.40 4.06 15.20
C SER A 82 5.80 4.58 14.81
N ILE A 83 6.80 3.71 14.84
CA ILE A 83 8.18 4.05 14.52
C ILE A 83 8.35 4.38 13.04
N ALA A 84 7.71 3.60 12.14
CA ALA A 84 7.75 3.86 10.71
C ALA A 84 7.16 5.23 10.38
N CYS A 85 6.01 5.57 10.95
CA CYS A 85 5.39 6.88 10.77
C CYS A 85 6.27 8.02 11.29
N GLN A 86 6.89 7.87 12.47
CA GLN A 86 7.80 8.87 13.01
C GLN A 86 9.05 9.04 12.15
N ALA A 87 9.70 7.96 11.76
CA ALA A 87 10.88 7.98 10.90
C ALA A 87 10.60 8.62 9.53
N ALA A 88 9.45 8.31 8.94
CA ALA A 88 9.00 8.90 7.68
C ALA A 88 8.72 10.40 7.81
N ARG A 89 8.09 10.82 8.92
CA ARG A 89 7.90 12.25 9.23
C ARG A 89 9.23 12.96 9.40
N ASP A 90 10.17 12.38 10.15
CA ASP A 90 11.50 12.95 10.34
C ASP A 90 12.22 13.14 9.00
N LEU A 91 12.09 12.16 8.07
CA LEU A 91 12.63 12.27 6.71
C LEU A 91 11.96 13.42 5.95
N ALA A 92 10.62 13.48 5.92
CA ALA A 92 9.86 14.46 5.16
C ALA A 92 10.02 15.91 5.67
N THR A 93 10.35 16.08 6.96
CA THR A 93 10.51 17.39 7.61
C THR A 93 11.96 17.89 7.66
N ARG A 94 12.91 17.17 7.07
CA ARG A 94 14.30 17.66 6.95
C ARG A 94 14.34 18.99 6.18
N PRO A 95 15.32 19.86 6.45
CA PRO A 95 15.46 21.11 5.69
C PRO A 95 15.59 20.90 4.18
N SER A 96 16.17 19.78 3.74
CA SER A 96 16.24 19.37 2.34
C SER A 96 14.91 18.81 1.78
N GLY A 97 13.92 18.56 2.64
CA GLY A 97 12.69 17.87 2.29
C GLY A 97 12.90 16.39 1.95
N LEU A 98 11.96 15.82 1.21
CA LEU A 98 12.13 14.48 0.62
C LEU A 98 13.27 14.52 -0.42
N PRO A 99 13.98 13.38 -0.62
CA PRO A 99 15.07 13.27 -1.61
C PRO A 99 14.63 13.75 -2.99
N GLY A 100 15.57 14.28 -3.78
CA GLY A 100 15.30 14.69 -5.17
C GLY A 100 14.85 13.51 -6.05
N PRO A 101 14.18 13.80 -7.19
CA PRO A 101 13.76 12.77 -8.14
C PRO A 101 14.93 11.86 -8.53
N GLY A 102 14.70 10.54 -8.51
CA GLY A 102 15.71 9.51 -8.82
C GLY A 102 16.65 9.15 -7.67
N GLN A 103 16.56 9.82 -6.52
CA GLN A 103 17.36 9.50 -5.31
C GLN A 103 16.51 8.88 -4.19
N GLU A 104 15.19 8.83 -4.37
CA GLU A 104 14.23 8.44 -3.34
C GLU A 104 14.46 7.01 -2.84
N GLU A 105 14.58 6.06 -3.76
CA GLU A 105 14.74 4.65 -3.39
C GLU A 105 16.07 4.39 -2.69
N GLU A 106 17.14 5.07 -3.12
CA GLU A 106 18.45 4.94 -2.46
C GLU A 106 18.40 5.50 -1.04
N GLU A 107 17.74 6.65 -0.84
CA GLU A 107 17.56 7.23 0.50
C GLU A 107 16.69 6.34 1.39
N LEU A 108 15.62 5.74 0.83
CA LEU A 108 14.82 4.76 1.55
C LEU A 108 15.68 3.58 2.00
N ARG A 109 16.48 3.00 1.11
CA ARG A 109 17.35 1.85 1.42
C ARG A 109 18.45 2.18 2.41
N ARG A 110 19.09 3.34 2.29
CA ARG A 110 20.27 3.68 3.07
C ARG A 110 19.97 4.36 4.40
N VAL A 111 18.87 5.07 4.51
CA VAL A 111 18.59 5.91 5.67
C VAL A 111 17.30 5.52 6.37
N LEU A 112 16.16 5.53 5.64
CA LEU A 112 14.86 5.33 6.27
C LEU A 112 14.71 3.90 6.81
N VAL A 113 14.91 2.91 5.97
CA VAL A 113 14.72 1.49 6.32
C VAL A 113 15.66 1.04 7.45
N PRO A 114 16.99 1.27 7.40
CA PRO A 114 17.86 0.94 8.52
C PRO A 114 17.49 1.68 9.81
N GLY A 115 17.06 2.94 9.68
CA GLY A 115 16.60 3.74 10.82
C GLY A 115 15.33 3.19 11.48
N ILE A 116 14.37 2.71 10.67
CA ILE A 116 13.16 2.03 11.17
C ILE A 116 13.54 0.76 11.93
N VAL A 117 14.34 -0.11 11.32
CA VAL A 117 14.73 -1.40 11.91
C VAL A 117 15.49 -1.20 13.22
N ALA A 118 16.43 -0.26 13.27
CA ALA A 118 17.20 0.04 14.48
C ALA A 118 16.27 0.55 15.60
N ARG A 119 15.46 1.57 15.32
CA ARG A 119 14.52 2.16 16.31
C ARG A 119 13.48 1.14 16.78
N TRP A 120 13.01 0.25 15.90
CA TRP A 120 12.06 -0.80 16.27
C TRP A 120 12.70 -1.80 17.23
N ARG A 121 13.95 -2.23 16.98
CA ARG A 121 14.70 -3.12 17.88
C ARG A 121 14.94 -2.47 19.23
N ASP A 122 15.35 -1.19 19.24
CA ASP A 122 15.55 -0.44 20.48
C ASP A 122 14.26 -0.32 21.29
N ALA A 123 13.13 -0.06 20.62
CA ALA A 123 11.82 0.03 21.27
C ALA A 123 11.36 -1.33 21.83
N VAL A 124 11.60 -2.44 21.12
CA VAL A 124 11.34 -3.78 21.63
C VAL A 124 12.19 -4.06 22.88
N LEU A 125 13.48 -3.74 22.88
CA LEU A 125 14.34 -3.93 24.03
C LEU A 125 13.90 -3.07 25.22
N ALA A 126 13.47 -1.84 24.97
CA ALA A 126 12.91 -0.97 25.99
C ALA A 126 11.59 -1.52 26.57
N ASP A 127 10.72 -2.07 25.72
CA ASP A 127 9.46 -2.71 26.13
C ASP A 127 9.72 -3.94 27.00
N VAL A 128 10.68 -4.79 26.61
CA VAL A 128 11.11 -5.96 27.43
C VAL A 128 11.73 -5.54 28.77
N ALA A 129 12.47 -4.41 28.78
CA ALA A 129 13.04 -3.89 30.03
C ALA A 129 11.95 -3.36 30.97
N ALA A 130 10.91 -2.73 30.41
CA ALA A 130 9.77 -2.22 31.18
C ALA A 130 8.82 -3.36 31.63
N GLU A 131 8.64 -4.36 30.78
CA GLU A 131 7.78 -5.52 31.03
C GLU A 131 8.53 -6.83 30.69
N PRO A 132 9.35 -7.36 31.61
CA PRO A 132 10.12 -8.57 31.39
C PRO A 132 9.25 -9.76 31.03
N PHE A 133 9.82 -10.71 30.29
CA PHE A 133 9.12 -11.94 29.94
C PHE A 133 8.72 -12.73 31.19
N THR A 134 7.46 -13.14 31.24
CA THR A 134 6.91 -13.98 32.30
C THR A 134 7.48 -15.40 32.26
N GLY A 135 7.25 -16.19 33.31
CA GLY A 135 7.67 -17.60 33.33
C GLY A 135 7.12 -18.41 32.13
N PRO A 136 5.81 -18.34 31.84
CA PRO A 136 5.20 -19.00 30.65
C PRO A 136 5.80 -18.52 29.32
N GLU A 137 6.02 -17.20 29.14
CA GLU A 137 6.63 -16.64 27.95
C GLU A 137 8.08 -17.14 27.76
N ASN A 138 8.88 -17.19 28.83
CA ASN A 138 10.23 -17.73 28.78
C ASN A 138 10.24 -19.23 28.44
N ALA A 139 9.22 -19.99 28.84
CA ALA A 139 9.11 -21.42 28.51
C ALA A 139 8.89 -21.67 27.02
N VAL A 140 8.22 -20.74 26.29
CA VAL A 140 7.96 -20.87 24.85
C VAL A 140 8.98 -20.13 24.00
N ARG A 141 9.74 -19.22 24.58
CA ARG A 141 10.79 -18.45 23.89
C ARG A 141 11.86 -19.37 23.30
N ARG A 142 12.22 -19.12 22.04
CA ARG A 142 13.27 -19.86 21.33
C ARG A 142 14.48 -18.96 21.11
N GLY A 143 15.61 -19.30 21.72
CA GLY A 143 16.85 -18.54 21.63
C GLY A 143 16.87 -17.25 22.49
N ASP A 144 17.95 -16.48 22.37
CA ASP A 144 18.23 -15.31 23.19
C ASP A 144 17.81 -13.96 22.55
N ASP A 145 17.43 -13.96 21.25
CA ASP A 145 16.99 -12.74 20.59
C ASP A 145 15.61 -12.32 21.11
N ALA A 146 15.61 -11.24 21.89
CA ALA A 146 14.40 -10.67 22.48
C ALA A 146 13.42 -10.08 21.46
N THR A 147 13.83 -9.89 20.20
CA THR A 147 12.97 -9.33 19.16
C THR A 147 12.06 -10.37 18.51
N ILE A 148 12.40 -11.67 18.57
CA ILE A 148 11.62 -12.74 17.97
C ILE A 148 10.16 -12.78 18.48
N PRO A 149 9.86 -12.64 19.79
CA PRO A 149 8.49 -12.60 20.29
C PRO A 149 7.62 -11.46 19.70
N TYR A 150 8.25 -10.40 19.21
CA TYR A 150 7.59 -9.21 18.64
C TYR A 150 7.51 -9.24 17.10
N GLY A 151 7.81 -10.37 16.46
CA GLY A 151 7.90 -10.48 15.02
C GLY A 151 6.67 -9.91 14.30
N ALA A 152 6.92 -9.02 13.31
CA ALA A 152 5.89 -8.36 12.52
C ALA A 152 6.42 -8.01 11.13
N THR A 153 5.48 -7.88 10.17
CA THR A 153 5.69 -7.28 8.85
C THR A 153 5.60 -5.76 8.93
N LEU A 154 5.83 -5.06 7.83
CA LEU A 154 5.60 -3.61 7.72
C LEU A 154 5.40 -3.18 6.27
N LEU A 155 4.32 -2.46 6.02
CA LEU A 155 4.04 -1.70 4.81
C LEU A 155 4.07 -0.22 5.17
N LEU A 156 4.73 0.59 4.35
CA LEU A 156 4.85 2.04 4.56
C LEU A 156 4.61 2.78 3.26
N ALA A 157 3.79 3.83 3.31
CA ALA A 157 3.60 4.77 2.22
C ALA A 157 3.76 6.22 2.71
N ILE A 158 4.49 7.03 1.95
CA ILE A 158 4.66 8.47 2.16
C ILE A 158 4.16 9.18 0.91
N GLY A 159 3.01 9.83 1.02
CA GLY A 159 2.47 10.70 -0.03
C GLY A 159 2.78 12.16 0.26
N GLN A 160 3.47 12.88 -0.64
CA GLN A 160 3.73 14.31 -0.48
C GLN A 160 3.79 15.02 -1.84
N GLY A 161 2.92 16.00 -2.04
CA GLY A 161 2.76 16.64 -3.34
C GLY A 161 2.42 15.61 -4.42
N GLN A 162 3.18 15.56 -5.50
CA GLN A 162 3.01 14.61 -6.60
C GLN A 162 3.93 13.37 -6.46
N ARG A 163 4.33 13.01 -5.25
CA ARG A 163 5.29 11.93 -4.99
C ARG A 163 4.70 10.92 -4.03
N LEU A 164 5.02 9.65 -4.30
CA LEU A 164 4.68 8.50 -3.47
C LEU A 164 5.96 7.67 -3.25
N LEU A 165 6.35 7.47 -1.99
CA LEU A 165 7.47 6.63 -1.58
C LEU A 165 6.92 5.45 -0.80
N LEU A 166 7.44 4.25 -1.07
CA LEU A 166 6.93 3.00 -0.54
C LEU A 166 8.07 2.15 0.01
N ALA A 167 7.83 1.47 1.12
CA ALA A 167 8.73 0.46 1.67
C ALA A 167 7.92 -0.70 2.25
N GLN A 168 8.40 -1.92 2.05
CA GLN A 168 7.70 -3.14 2.46
C GLN A 168 8.67 -4.22 2.92
N ILE A 169 8.34 -4.86 4.02
CA ILE A 169 8.89 -6.15 4.48
C ILE A 169 7.70 -7.04 4.87
N GLY A 170 7.72 -8.30 4.43
CA GLY A 170 6.60 -9.23 4.65
C GLY A 170 5.76 -9.45 3.41
N ASP A 171 4.62 -10.08 3.58
CA ASP A 171 3.73 -10.66 2.59
C ASP A 171 2.40 -9.92 2.39
N GLY A 172 2.20 -8.80 3.06
CA GLY A 172 1.08 -7.91 2.75
C GLY A 172 1.19 -7.27 1.36
N ASP A 173 0.18 -6.52 0.95
CA ASP A 173 0.02 -5.99 -0.39
C ASP A 173 0.06 -4.46 -0.43
N ILE A 174 0.72 -3.91 -1.46
CA ILE A 174 0.66 -2.49 -1.82
C ILE A 174 0.16 -2.39 -3.26
N VAL A 175 -1.06 -1.89 -3.43
CA VAL A 175 -1.74 -1.80 -4.73
C VAL A 175 -1.98 -0.34 -5.09
N GLY A 176 -1.36 0.15 -6.16
CA GLY A 176 -1.64 1.45 -6.76
C GLY A 176 -2.90 1.38 -7.62
N ILE A 177 -3.76 2.39 -7.50
CA ILE A 177 -5.06 2.46 -8.16
C ILE A 177 -4.95 3.46 -9.30
N GLY A 178 -4.91 2.95 -10.53
CA GLY A 178 -4.90 3.78 -11.75
C GLY A 178 -6.25 4.45 -12.01
N PRO A 179 -6.28 5.61 -12.68
CA PRO A 179 -7.53 6.31 -12.99
C PRO A 179 -8.43 5.54 -13.97
N ASP A 180 -7.88 4.62 -14.72
CA ASP A 180 -8.57 3.71 -15.64
C ASP A 180 -8.96 2.36 -14.98
N GLY A 181 -8.71 2.20 -13.69
CA GLY A 181 -8.94 0.97 -12.94
C GLY A 181 -7.78 -0.02 -12.98
N THR A 182 -6.70 0.29 -13.68
CA THR A 182 -5.51 -0.57 -13.70
C THR A 182 -4.90 -0.68 -12.30
N ALA A 183 -4.64 -1.92 -11.85
CA ALA A 183 -3.86 -2.17 -10.66
C ALA A 183 -2.36 -2.05 -10.97
N LEU A 184 -1.65 -1.30 -10.16
CA LEU A 184 -0.20 -1.17 -10.22
C LEU A 184 0.39 -1.82 -8.96
N LEU A 185 1.38 -2.70 -9.14
CA LEU A 185 2.15 -3.29 -8.03
C LEU A 185 3.52 -2.63 -7.99
N PRO A 186 3.64 -1.46 -7.37
CA PRO A 186 4.83 -0.62 -7.49
C PRO A 186 6.04 -1.20 -6.76
N VAL A 187 5.82 -2.00 -5.72
CA VAL A 187 6.89 -2.64 -4.96
C VAL A 187 7.22 -3.99 -5.58
N PRO A 188 8.50 -4.31 -5.86
CA PRO A 188 8.88 -5.59 -6.43
C PRO A 188 8.44 -6.77 -5.56
N GLY A 189 8.12 -7.91 -6.18
CA GLY A 189 7.84 -9.16 -5.46
C GLY A 189 9.00 -9.58 -4.56
N ASP A 190 8.70 -10.24 -3.44
CA ASP A 190 9.73 -10.76 -2.53
C ASP A 190 10.15 -12.17 -2.99
N PRO A 191 11.39 -12.38 -3.43
CA PRO A 191 11.86 -13.69 -3.86
C PRO A 191 12.01 -14.67 -2.70
N MET A 192 11.92 -14.21 -1.45
CA MET A 192 12.01 -15.06 -0.25
C MET A 192 10.66 -15.57 0.22
N LEU A 193 9.55 -15.10 -0.37
CA LEU A 193 8.22 -15.61 -0.06
C LEU A 193 7.99 -16.93 -0.80
N ASP A 194 7.82 -18.01 -0.04
CA ASP A 194 7.56 -19.36 -0.55
C ASP A 194 6.17 -19.90 -0.15
N GLY A 195 5.30 -19.02 0.35
CA GLY A 195 3.97 -19.33 0.86
C GLY A 195 3.97 -20.00 2.26
N ARG A 196 5.14 -20.12 2.90
CA ARG A 196 5.30 -20.67 4.27
C ARG A 196 6.13 -19.76 5.16
N HIS A 197 7.05 -19.01 4.57
CA HIS A 197 7.94 -18.11 5.28
C HIS A 197 7.72 -16.70 4.78
N THR A 198 7.67 -15.76 5.70
CA THR A 198 7.62 -14.34 5.40
C THR A 198 8.85 -13.64 5.97
N THR A 199 9.25 -12.55 5.33
CA THR A 199 10.28 -11.66 5.85
C THR A 199 9.71 -10.81 6.99
N SER A 200 10.51 -10.49 8.00
CA SER A 200 10.04 -9.89 9.26
C SER A 200 11.05 -8.90 9.83
N LEU A 201 10.56 -7.92 10.59
CA LEU A 201 11.36 -6.96 11.35
C LEU A 201 12.27 -7.64 12.39
N CYS A 202 11.85 -8.81 12.93
CA CYS A 202 12.67 -9.58 13.87
C CYS A 202 13.78 -10.39 13.19
N SER A 203 13.83 -10.44 11.86
CA SER A 203 14.88 -11.15 11.13
C SER A 203 16.25 -10.49 11.31
N PRO A 204 17.35 -11.25 11.41
CA PRO A 204 18.69 -10.67 11.60
C PRO A 204 19.10 -9.67 10.50
N ARG A 205 18.62 -9.86 9.28
CA ARG A 205 18.89 -9.02 8.10
C ARG A 205 17.65 -8.25 7.64
N ALA A 206 16.75 -7.87 8.56
CA ALA A 206 15.49 -7.21 8.22
C ALA A 206 15.66 -6.02 7.27
N ALA A 207 16.62 -5.13 7.51
CA ALA A 207 16.86 -3.97 6.63
C ALA A 207 17.18 -4.36 5.18
N GLY A 208 17.91 -5.46 4.98
CA GLY A 208 18.24 -5.99 3.65
C GLY A 208 17.08 -6.72 2.96
N SER A 209 16.04 -7.07 3.71
CA SER A 209 14.82 -7.73 3.18
C SER A 209 13.73 -6.73 2.76
N PHE A 210 13.91 -5.44 3.07
CA PHE A 210 12.96 -4.43 2.61
C PHE A 210 13.04 -4.24 1.08
N ARG A 211 11.89 -4.14 0.49
CA ARG A 211 11.67 -3.72 -0.90
C ARG A 211 11.15 -2.30 -0.88
N VAL A 212 11.65 -1.46 -1.75
CA VAL A 212 11.27 -0.06 -1.81
C VAL A 212 10.94 0.34 -3.24
N ALA A 213 10.07 1.33 -3.37
CA ALA A 213 9.73 1.95 -4.64
C ALA A 213 9.43 3.44 -4.46
N ALA A 214 9.61 4.20 -5.52
CA ALA A 214 9.19 5.59 -5.59
C ALA A 214 8.45 5.85 -6.90
N ALA A 215 7.39 6.63 -6.84
CA ALA A 215 6.59 7.00 -8.01
C ALA A 215 6.31 8.51 -8.01
N GLY A 216 6.44 9.12 -9.20
CA GLY A 216 5.95 10.47 -9.46
C GLY A 216 4.60 10.41 -10.15
N LEU A 217 3.57 11.05 -9.57
CA LEU A 217 2.20 11.02 -10.10
C LEU A 217 2.05 11.68 -11.48
N ALA A 218 3.00 12.52 -11.87
CA ALA A 218 3.03 13.12 -13.21
C ALA A 218 3.33 12.08 -14.31
N GLY A 219 4.18 11.07 -14.01
CA GLY A 219 4.52 10.00 -14.94
C GLY A 219 3.68 8.74 -14.75
N THR A 220 3.16 8.52 -13.54
CA THR A 220 2.32 7.37 -13.17
C THR A 220 1.12 7.89 -12.39
N PRO A 221 0.06 8.35 -13.07
CA PRO A 221 -1.11 8.90 -12.41
C PRO A 221 -1.81 7.82 -11.57
N LEU A 222 -2.05 8.14 -10.29
CA LEU A 222 -2.76 7.30 -9.35
C LEU A 222 -3.93 8.07 -8.72
N LEU A 223 -5.04 7.40 -8.52
CA LEU A 223 -6.14 7.89 -7.68
C LEU A 223 -5.83 7.70 -6.20
N GLY A 224 -5.03 6.70 -5.87
CA GLY A 224 -4.62 6.35 -4.52
C GLY A 224 -3.74 5.12 -4.48
N VAL A 225 -3.40 4.70 -3.27
CA VAL A 225 -2.70 3.45 -3.01
C VAL A 225 -3.32 2.76 -1.80
N LEU A 226 -3.56 1.45 -1.94
CA LEU A 226 -4.06 0.58 -0.88
C LEU A 226 -2.87 -0.19 -0.28
N LEU A 227 -2.74 -0.15 1.05
CA LEU A 227 -1.90 -1.02 1.84
C LEU A 227 -2.82 -2.00 2.57
N ALA A 228 -2.53 -3.29 2.51
CA ALA A 228 -3.34 -4.33 3.14
C ALA A 228 -2.46 -5.39 3.79
N THR A 229 -2.84 -5.88 4.97
CA THR A 229 -2.27 -7.13 5.51
C THR A 229 -2.77 -8.32 4.69
N ASP A 230 -2.07 -9.45 4.76
CA ASP A 230 -2.37 -10.63 3.96
C ASP A 230 -3.77 -11.22 4.23
N GLY A 231 -4.34 -10.98 5.43
CA GLY A 231 -5.72 -11.33 5.75
C GLY A 231 -6.75 -10.74 4.78
N TYR A 232 -6.43 -9.59 4.13
CA TYR A 232 -7.26 -9.02 3.07
C TYR A 232 -7.10 -9.80 1.76
N GLY A 233 -5.87 -9.98 1.27
CA GLY A 233 -5.59 -10.70 0.03
C GLY A 233 -6.05 -12.15 0.09
N ASN A 234 -5.81 -12.82 1.22
CA ASN A 234 -6.21 -14.21 1.46
C ASN A 234 -7.74 -14.42 1.48
N ALA A 235 -8.53 -13.37 1.75
CA ALA A 235 -9.98 -13.41 1.68
C ALA A 235 -10.54 -13.29 0.24
N GLN A 236 -9.70 -12.91 -0.73
CA GLN A 236 -10.16 -12.67 -2.10
C GLN A 236 -10.23 -13.97 -2.89
N VAL A 237 -11.36 -14.17 -3.59
CA VAL A 237 -11.60 -15.39 -4.40
C VAL A 237 -10.88 -15.33 -5.76
N ALA A 238 -10.73 -14.14 -6.32
CA ALA A 238 -10.14 -13.95 -7.63
C ALA A 238 -8.61 -14.02 -7.56
N ARG A 239 -7.96 -14.78 -8.47
CA ARG A 239 -6.49 -14.86 -8.55
C ARG A 239 -5.82 -13.50 -8.84
N ALA A 240 -6.51 -12.61 -9.55
CA ALA A 240 -6.07 -11.25 -9.87
C ALA A 240 -6.95 -10.24 -9.11
N TRP A 241 -7.12 -10.46 -7.81
CA TRP A 241 -7.98 -9.65 -6.96
C TRP A 241 -7.57 -8.17 -6.96
N GLU A 242 -6.30 -7.88 -7.10
CA GLU A 242 -5.77 -6.51 -7.14
C GLU A 242 -6.38 -5.72 -8.29
N ALA A 243 -6.58 -6.37 -9.45
CA ALA A 243 -7.22 -5.74 -10.61
C ALA A 243 -8.70 -5.45 -10.34
N VAL A 244 -9.41 -6.37 -9.69
CA VAL A 244 -10.83 -6.19 -9.34
C VAL A 244 -10.99 -5.05 -8.34
N VAL A 245 -10.21 -5.06 -7.25
CA VAL A 245 -10.25 -4.04 -6.21
C VAL A 245 -9.82 -2.68 -6.77
N SER A 246 -8.80 -2.63 -7.63
CA SER A 246 -8.38 -1.38 -8.27
C SER A 246 -9.50 -0.80 -9.16
N ALA A 247 -10.17 -1.63 -9.97
CA ALA A 247 -11.28 -1.18 -10.81
C ALA A 247 -12.45 -0.62 -9.97
N ASP A 248 -12.82 -1.31 -8.89
CA ASP A 248 -13.88 -0.88 -7.97
C ASP A 248 -13.52 0.45 -7.28
N LEU A 249 -12.30 0.55 -6.73
CA LEU A 249 -11.82 1.78 -6.08
C LEU A 249 -11.67 2.93 -7.07
N ALA A 250 -11.28 2.67 -8.32
CA ALA A 250 -11.21 3.70 -9.36
C ALA A 250 -12.58 4.31 -9.67
N GLY A 251 -13.65 3.53 -9.55
CA GLY A 251 -15.02 4.04 -9.65
C GLY A 251 -15.45 4.81 -8.39
N LEU A 252 -15.07 4.34 -7.21
CA LEU A 252 -15.52 4.90 -5.93
C LEU A 252 -14.77 6.17 -5.52
N ILE A 253 -13.45 6.24 -5.68
CA ILE A 253 -12.63 7.36 -5.21
C ILE A 253 -13.06 8.70 -5.84
N PRO A 254 -13.33 8.83 -7.14
CA PRO A 254 -13.84 10.08 -7.71
C PRO A 254 -15.30 10.35 -7.38
N ALA A 255 -16.11 9.31 -7.14
CA ALA A 255 -17.55 9.42 -6.93
C ALA A 255 -17.96 9.67 -5.47
N ARG A 256 -17.08 9.39 -4.50
CA ARG A 256 -17.41 9.42 -3.08
C ARG A 256 -16.41 10.25 -2.26
N PRO A 257 -16.88 11.01 -1.25
CA PRO A 257 -15.97 11.75 -0.36
C PRO A 257 -15.20 10.79 0.56
N ALA A 258 -14.00 11.19 1.01
CA ALA A 258 -13.18 10.40 1.93
C ALA A 258 -13.93 9.96 3.22
N PRO A 259 -14.82 10.76 3.85
CA PRO A 259 -15.60 10.29 4.99
C PRO A 259 -16.54 9.12 4.66
N TRP A 260 -17.08 9.05 3.44
CA TRP A 260 -17.87 7.89 3.01
C TRP A 260 -17.01 6.63 2.91
N LEU A 261 -15.83 6.73 2.27
CA LEU A 261 -14.87 5.62 2.21
C LEU A 261 -14.45 5.18 3.63
N ALA A 262 -14.18 6.12 4.52
CA ALA A 262 -13.85 5.84 5.92
C ALA A 262 -14.97 5.09 6.66
N SER A 263 -16.24 5.36 6.34
CA SER A 263 -17.37 4.65 6.94
C SER A 263 -17.58 3.24 6.40
N ARG A 264 -17.06 2.93 5.20
CA ARG A 264 -17.22 1.63 4.55
C ARG A 264 -16.03 0.69 4.75
N LEU A 265 -14.84 1.25 4.91
CA LEU A 265 -13.62 0.46 5.00
C LEU A 265 -13.66 -0.57 6.16
N PRO A 266 -14.18 -0.27 7.37
CA PRO A 266 -14.34 -1.26 8.44
C PRO A 266 -15.29 -2.41 8.07
N GLU A 267 -16.38 -2.14 7.33
CA GLU A 267 -17.30 -3.17 6.86
C GLU A 267 -16.59 -4.14 5.90
N TRP A 268 -15.81 -3.62 4.94
CA TRP A 268 -15.06 -4.43 3.99
C TRP A 268 -13.97 -5.26 4.69
N ALA A 269 -13.19 -4.64 5.58
CA ALA A 269 -12.21 -5.36 6.39
C ALA A 269 -12.89 -6.45 7.26
N GLY A 270 -14.04 -6.14 7.87
CA GLY A 270 -14.80 -7.08 8.68
C GLY A 270 -15.34 -8.29 7.90
N GLN A 271 -15.74 -8.10 6.64
CA GLN A 271 -16.11 -9.21 5.76
C GLN A 271 -14.91 -10.13 5.49
N CYS A 272 -13.73 -9.57 5.19
CA CYS A 272 -12.51 -10.33 4.99
C CYS A 272 -12.06 -11.05 6.26
N ALA A 273 -12.16 -10.42 7.44
CA ALA A 273 -11.81 -10.99 8.74
C ALA A 273 -12.84 -12.00 9.28
N SER A 274 -13.97 -12.22 8.59
CA SER A 274 -15.05 -13.12 9.02
C SER A 274 -14.70 -14.59 8.78
N VAL A 275 -15.56 -15.50 9.30
CA VAL A 275 -15.45 -16.95 9.06
C VAL A 275 -15.65 -17.33 7.59
N ASP A 276 -16.35 -16.48 6.82
CA ASP A 276 -16.59 -16.67 5.39
C ASP A 276 -15.51 -16.03 4.53
N GLY A 277 -14.60 -15.22 5.13
CA GLY A 277 -13.42 -14.63 4.52
C GLY A 277 -12.15 -15.44 4.84
N SER A 278 -11.03 -14.75 5.10
CA SER A 278 -9.78 -15.40 5.55
C SER A 278 -9.87 -15.93 6.97
N GLY A 279 -10.71 -15.29 7.80
CA GLY A 279 -10.77 -15.55 9.25
C GLY A 279 -9.60 -14.94 10.02
N ASP A 280 -8.62 -14.35 9.36
CA ASP A 280 -7.45 -13.69 9.93
C ASP A 280 -7.72 -12.20 10.23
N ASP A 281 -6.85 -11.59 11.03
CA ASP A 281 -6.85 -10.15 11.22
C ASP A 281 -6.74 -9.46 9.86
N THR A 282 -7.48 -8.37 9.66
CA THR A 282 -7.49 -7.68 8.38
C THR A 282 -7.34 -6.18 8.60
N THR A 283 -6.27 -5.61 8.06
CA THR A 283 -5.96 -4.20 8.23
C THR A 283 -5.68 -3.53 6.90
N LEU A 284 -6.32 -2.38 6.69
CA LEU A 284 -6.29 -1.61 5.46
C LEU A 284 -5.89 -0.16 5.73
N ALA A 285 -5.09 0.41 4.84
CA ALA A 285 -4.89 1.85 4.73
C ALA A 285 -5.01 2.26 3.26
N LEU A 286 -6.04 3.04 2.93
CA LEU A 286 -6.23 3.61 1.59
C LEU A 286 -5.79 5.07 1.60
N LEU A 287 -4.68 5.37 0.92
CA LEU A 287 -4.21 6.73 0.70
C LEU A 287 -4.83 7.25 -0.59
N LEU A 288 -5.47 8.41 -0.50
CA LEU A 288 -6.10 9.10 -1.63
C LEU A 288 -5.13 10.17 -2.15
N ALA A 289 -4.75 10.07 -3.41
CA ALA A 289 -3.86 11.03 -4.05
C ALA A 289 -4.56 12.39 -4.22
N PRO A 290 -3.81 13.51 -4.20
CA PRO A 290 -4.35 14.82 -4.56
C PRO A 290 -4.86 14.81 -6.00
N ALA A 291 -5.84 15.65 -6.31
CA ALA A 291 -6.25 15.84 -7.69
C ALA A 291 -5.03 16.27 -8.53
N ALA A 292 -4.97 15.77 -9.76
CA ALA A 292 -3.96 16.26 -10.69
C ALA A 292 -4.06 17.80 -10.79
N PRO A 293 -2.94 18.54 -10.80
CA PRO A 293 -2.99 19.98 -11.02
C PRO A 293 -3.71 20.25 -12.35
N ALA A 294 -4.62 21.23 -12.35
CA ALA A 294 -5.26 21.65 -13.57
C ALA A 294 -4.16 22.03 -14.59
N PRO A 295 -4.30 21.65 -15.88
CA PRO A 295 -3.34 22.06 -16.90
C PRO A 295 -3.21 23.58 -16.84
N ALA A 296 -1.96 24.08 -16.84
CA ALA A 296 -1.71 25.53 -16.81
C ALA A 296 -2.52 26.20 -17.93
N PRO A 297 -3.25 27.28 -17.65
CA PRO A 297 -3.97 27.99 -18.68
C PRO A 297 -2.94 28.51 -19.73
N GLY A 298 -2.94 27.91 -20.93
CA GLY A 298 -2.01 28.23 -22.00
C GLY A 298 -1.24 27.05 -22.61
N ALA A 299 -1.31 25.84 -22.09
CA ALA A 299 -0.84 24.66 -22.81
C ALA A 299 -1.87 24.30 -23.90
N GLY A 300 -1.84 25.06 -25.02
CA GLY A 300 -2.67 24.79 -26.19
C GLY A 300 -2.42 23.35 -26.67
N VAL A 301 -3.48 22.57 -26.78
CA VAL A 301 -3.48 21.32 -27.54
C VAL A 301 -2.93 21.69 -28.92
N PRO A 302 -1.89 21.04 -29.45
CA PRO A 302 -1.46 21.32 -30.82
C PRO A 302 -2.63 20.95 -31.73
N PHE A 303 -3.18 21.98 -32.37
CA PHE A 303 -4.21 21.84 -33.38
C PHE A 303 -3.62 21.02 -34.52
N LEU A 304 -3.94 19.77 -34.62
CA LEU A 304 -3.66 18.97 -35.81
C LEU A 304 -4.48 19.56 -36.95
N GLY A 305 -3.81 20.46 -37.71
CA GLY A 305 -4.37 21.07 -38.88
C GLY A 305 -4.93 20.03 -39.83
N SER A 306 -6.20 20.19 -40.18
CA SER A 306 -6.88 19.49 -41.24
C SER A 306 -6.12 19.70 -42.55
N HIS A 307 -5.46 18.67 -43.06
CA HIS A 307 -5.00 18.68 -44.45
C HIS A 307 -6.22 18.61 -45.36
N ALA A 308 -6.49 19.74 -45.96
CA ALA A 308 -7.46 19.90 -47.06
C ALA A 308 -7.11 18.95 -48.23
N ALA A 309 -8.11 18.25 -48.70
CA ALA A 309 -8.06 17.47 -49.94
C ALA A 309 -7.73 18.37 -51.14
N GLY A 310 -6.59 18.14 -51.75
CA GLY A 310 -6.21 18.68 -53.05
C GLY A 310 -6.54 17.64 -54.14
N THR A 311 -7.55 17.95 -54.93
CA THR A 311 -7.86 17.25 -56.18
C THR A 311 -6.76 17.51 -57.21
N ALA A 312 -6.21 16.44 -57.81
CA ALA A 312 -5.54 16.54 -59.11
C ALA A 312 -5.86 15.31 -59.97
N ARG A 313 -6.36 15.62 -61.14
CA ARG A 313 -6.73 14.72 -62.25
C ARG A 313 -5.49 14.29 -63.06
N GLY A 314 -5.64 13.14 -63.74
CA GLY A 314 -5.01 12.87 -65.08
C GLY A 314 -3.87 11.87 -65.01
N GLY A 315 -3.99 10.69 -65.50
CA GLY A 315 -3.92 10.39 -66.92
C GLY A 315 -2.90 9.27 -67.15
N ALA A 316 -3.35 8.19 -67.82
CA ALA A 316 -2.64 7.25 -68.72
C ALA A 316 -1.86 6.06 -68.12
N ALA A 317 -2.38 4.91 -68.45
CA ALA A 317 -1.69 3.63 -68.58
C ALA A 317 -0.97 3.53 -69.98
N PRO A 318 -0.38 2.41 -70.40
CA PRO A 318 0.20 1.24 -69.74
C PRO A 318 1.65 0.88 -70.25
N GLY A 319 2.25 -0.15 -69.72
CA GLY A 319 3.49 -0.69 -70.29
C GLY A 319 3.94 -1.96 -69.57
N ASP A 320 3.65 -3.10 -70.20
CA ASP A 320 4.21 -4.42 -69.92
C ASP A 320 5.74 -4.38 -69.93
N VAL A 321 6.41 -5.28 -69.22
CA VAL A 321 7.40 -6.26 -69.72
C VAL A 321 8.04 -7.05 -68.58
N GLU A 322 7.79 -8.34 -68.59
CA GLU A 322 8.59 -9.53 -68.33
C GLU A 322 10.01 -9.39 -67.74
N GLY A 323 10.32 -10.40 -66.92
CA GLY A 323 11.65 -11.02 -67.00
C GLY A 323 12.26 -11.45 -65.69
N GLU A 324 12.13 -12.73 -65.36
CA GLU A 324 13.16 -13.71 -64.97
C GLU A 324 14.26 -13.27 -63.95
N ARG A 325 14.38 -13.91 -62.87
CA ARG A 325 14.99 -15.17 -62.41
C ARG A 325 14.95 -15.28 -60.89
#